data_f749a2491d10769f9b0c6ea4c4610ef0
#
_entry.id   f749a2491d10769f9b0c6ea4c4610ef0
#
_cell.length_a   1.000
_cell.length_b   1.000
_cell.length_c   1.000
_cell.angle_alpha   90.00
_cell.angle_beta   90.00
_cell.angle_gamma   90.00
#
_symmetry.space_group_name_H-M   'P 1'
#
loop_
_entity.id
_entity.type
_entity.pdbx_description
1 polymer ?
#
loop_
_entity_poly.entity_id
_entity_poly.type
_entity_poly.pdbx_seq_one_letter_code
_entity_poly.pdbx_strand_id
1 'polypeptide(L)'
;MKRPTIADVAKRAGVTKAAVSFALNDQPGVSAATRERILAIAAEVGFQPSSAARALSDGRANAFGLVIGRPGRLLGIEPYFMQLISGIQAELARQRMTLLFTLAEDHEAEMALHRAWWAQRRVDGVFLVDLQSDDPRVPVLESLRMPAFAMGAPQAAGSLPAVSLNIRAAAALIVGHLADLGHRRIGRVTGLPRYWHTQARTAALAEAAARAGIEMTAAEADYSGPVGARATRELLSLRPGPPTAILYDNDVMAVAGLGEAQRLGVEVPAGLSIVAWDDSALCELVYPALTALRHDVTGVGAEAARRLGRLAAGTPAEGFAEPAPTLMPRASTAPPPPVPFATDADLR
;
A
#
# COMPACT_ATOMS: atom_id res chain seq x y z
N MET A 1 22.82 32.48 -6.23
CA MET A 1 22.13 33.54 -5.45
C MET A 1 21.92 33.04 -4.03
N LYS A 2 22.20 33.86 -3.00
CA LYS A 2 21.94 33.49 -1.60
C LYS A 2 20.45 33.58 -1.32
N ARG A 3 19.87 32.54 -0.72
CA ARG A 3 18.43 32.55 -0.35
C ARG A 3 18.16 33.68 0.66
N PRO A 4 17.07 34.47 0.48
CA PRO A 4 16.70 35.51 1.44
C PRO A 4 16.44 34.86 2.82
N THR A 5 16.76 35.63 3.88
CA THR A 5 16.61 35.20 5.27
C THR A 5 15.61 36.09 5.99
N ILE A 6 15.09 35.61 7.14
CA ILE A 6 14.23 36.42 8.02
C ILE A 6 14.92 37.78 8.41
N ALA A 7 16.25 37.76 8.51
CA ALA A 7 17.03 38.98 8.80
C ALA A 7 16.96 40.00 7.66
N ASP A 8 16.95 39.54 6.41
CA ASP A 8 16.86 40.44 5.25
C ASP A 8 15.47 41.08 5.18
N VAL A 9 14.40 40.32 5.47
CA VAL A 9 13.03 40.85 5.57
C VAL A 9 12.92 41.86 6.72
N ALA A 10 13.45 41.52 7.91
CA ALA A 10 13.42 42.38 9.09
C ALA A 10 14.14 43.72 8.82
N LYS A 11 15.34 43.67 8.24
CA LYS A 11 16.10 44.87 7.86
C LYS A 11 15.32 45.74 6.89
N ARG A 12 14.70 45.13 5.86
CA ARG A 12 13.99 45.88 4.81
C ARG A 12 12.65 46.44 5.29
N ALA A 13 11.98 45.73 6.21
CA ALA A 13 10.74 46.20 6.84
C ALA A 13 10.96 47.18 8.01
N GLY A 14 12.20 47.39 8.46
CA GLY A 14 12.50 48.24 9.61
C GLY A 14 11.97 47.72 10.93
N VAL A 15 11.93 46.38 11.12
CA VAL A 15 11.37 45.72 12.32
C VAL A 15 12.31 44.63 12.86
N THR A 16 12.01 44.11 14.03
CA THR A 16 12.78 42.99 14.60
C THR A 16 12.49 41.66 13.89
N LYS A 17 13.40 40.68 13.95
CA LYS A 17 13.15 39.31 13.47
C LYS A 17 11.94 38.66 14.13
N ALA A 18 11.70 38.98 15.41
CA ALA A 18 10.52 38.47 16.14
C ALA A 18 9.21 39.03 15.52
N ALA A 19 9.17 40.34 15.19
CA ALA A 19 8.01 40.94 14.53
C ALA A 19 7.74 40.30 13.15
N VAL A 20 8.78 39.99 12.38
CA VAL A 20 8.64 39.25 11.11
C VAL A 20 8.09 37.84 11.36
N SER A 21 8.60 37.11 12.35
CA SER A 21 8.08 35.80 12.73
C SER A 21 6.62 35.84 13.12
N PHE A 22 6.21 36.82 13.96
CA PHE A 22 4.80 36.99 14.36
C PHE A 22 3.90 37.32 13.17
N ALA A 23 4.38 38.19 12.26
CA ALA A 23 3.61 38.54 11.05
C ALA A 23 3.40 37.33 10.13
N LEU A 24 4.43 36.52 9.91
CA LEU A 24 4.40 35.35 9.02
C LEU A 24 3.56 34.20 9.58
N ASN A 25 3.50 34.06 10.93
CA ASN A 25 2.78 33.00 11.64
C ASN A 25 1.41 33.43 12.19
N ASP A 26 0.92 34.59 11.75
CA ASP A 26 -0.36 35.16 12.18
C ASP A 26 -0.52 35.31 13.71
N GLN A 27 0.60 35.47 14.43
CA GLN A 27 0.61 35.62 15.88
C GLN A 27 0.29 37.07 16.30
N PRO A 28 -0.29 37.29 17.48
CA PRO A 28 -0.51 38.62 18.04
C PRO A 28 0.83 39.31 18.37
N GLY A 29 0.85 40.62 18.42
CA GLY A 29 2.05 41.41 18.75
C GLY A 29 2.57 42.29 17.60
N VAL A 30 1.86 42.30 16.46
CA VAL A 30 2.18 43.17 15.29
C VAL A 30 0.87 43.81 14.82
N SER A 31 0.85 45.12 14.55
CA SER A 31 -0.32 45.81 14.00
C SER A 31 -0.64 45.31 12.59
N ALA A 32 -1.92 45.40 12.17
CA ALA A 32 -2.37 44.97 10.85
C ALA A 32 -1.56 45.65 9.72
N ALA A 33 -1.33 46.96 9.79
CA ALA A 33 -0.55 47.67 8.80
C ALA A 33 0.94 47.24 8.74
N THR A 34 1.54 46.90 9.90
CA THR A 34 2.91 46.37 9.95
C THR A 34 2.97 44.95 9.39
N ARG A 35 1.96 44.15 9.66
CA ARG A 35 1.83 42.77 9.12
C ARG A 35 1.77 42.79 7.60
N GLU A 36 0.88 43.60 7.02
CA GLU A 36 0.76 43.76 5.55
C GLU A 36 2.08 44.15 4.92
N ARG A 37 2.77 45.14 5.50
CA ARG A 37 4.06 45.59 5.03
C ARG A 37 5.12 44.49 5.04
N ILE A 38 5.18 43.69 6.13
CA ILE A 38 6.12 42.58 6.25
C ILE A 38 5.81 41.50 5.21
N LEU A 39 4.54 41.14 5.02
CA LEU A 39 4.13 40.14 4.03
C LEU A 39 4.42 40.55 2.62
N ALA A 40 4.18 41.83 2.28
CA ALA A 40 4.52 42.41 0.97
C ALA A 40 6.06 42.37 0.69
N ILE A 41 6.88 42.75 1.67
CA ILE A 41 8.34 42.69 1.56
C ILE A 41 8.82 41.23 1.45
N ALA A 42 8.26 40.31 2.22
CA ALA A 42 8.62 38.90 2.15
C ALA A 42 8.33 38.33 0.75
N ALA A 43 7.16 38.66 0.18
CA ALA A 43 6.81 38.27 -1.20
C ALA A 43 7.74 38.87 -2.23
N GLU A 44 8.08 40.19 -2.13
CA GLU A 44 8.97 40.89 -3.04
C GLU A 44 10.38 40.28 -3.08
N VAL A 45 10.92 39.89 -1.91
CA VAL A 45 12.26 39.30 -1.82
C VAL A 45 12.24 37.76 -2.05
N GLY A 46 11.08 37.17 -2.24
CA GLY A 46 10.93 35.72 -2.39
C GLY A 46 11.25 34.93 -1.10
N PHE A 47 11.08 35.57 0.07
CA PHE A 47 11.31 34.89 1.34
C PHE A 47 10.13 34.03 1.73
N GLN A 48 10.42 32.78 2.00
CA GLN A 48 9.49 31.85 2.66
C GLN A 48 10.16 31.25 3.90
N PRO A 49 9.46 31.17 5.06
CA PRO A 49 9.99 30.51 6.23
C PRO A 49 10.37 29.07 5.89
N SER A 50 11.55 28.62 6.29
CA SER A 50 11.94 27.22 6.11
C SER A 50 11.02 26.32 6.91
N SER A 51 10.75 25.10 6.42
CA SER A 51 9.99 24.08 7.16
C SER A 51 10.59 23.79 8.54
N ALA A 52 11.93 23.78 8.64
CA ALA A 52 12.63 23.62 9.90
C ALA A 52 12.39 24.79 10.88
N ALA A 53 12.33 26.05 10.41
CA ALA A 53 12.02 27.19 11.25
C ALA A 53 10.57 27.18 11.73
N ARG A 54 9.64 26.75 10.89
CA ARG A 54 8.23 26.53 11.27
C ARG A 54 8.10 25.39 12.28
N ALA A 55 8.75 24.25 12.01
CA ALA A 55 8.75 23.10 12.92
C ALA A 55 9.25 23.48 14.32
N LEU A 56 10.25 24.36 14.41
CA LEU A 56 10.77 24.86 15.68
C LEU A 56 9.77 25.81 16.39
N SER A 57 9.06 26.66 15.61
CA SER A 57 8.09 27.63 16.14
C SER A 57 6.78 26.93 16.58
N ASP A 58 6.27 26.01 15.77
CA ASP A 58 4.94 25.42 15.94
C ASP A 58 5.01 24.07 16.65
N GLY A 59 6.21 23.56 16.88
CA GLY A 59 6.45 22.23 17.47
C GLY A 59 6.04 21.06 16.56
N ARG A 60 5.73 21.34 15.26
CA ARG A 60 5.27 20.35 14.27
C ARG A 60 6.12 20.35 13.02
N ALA A 61 6.41 19.14 12.51
CA ALA A 61 7.14 18.96 11.25
C ALA A 61 6.29 19.32 10.02
N ASN A 62 4.97 19.22 10.14
CA ASN A 62 4.01 19.24 9.05
C ASN A 62 4.35 18.19 7.97
N ALA A 63 4.77 17.02 8.43
CA ALA A 63 5.13 15.89 7.59
C ALA A 63 4.77 14.58 8.26
N PHE A 64 4.34 13.61 7.45
CA PHE A 64 4.23 12.22 7.86
C PHE A 64 5.26 11.37 7.15
N GLY A 65 5.70 10.30 7.80
CA GLY A 65 6.66 9.37 7.26
C GLY A 65 6.01 8.13 6.67
N LEU A 66 6.57 7.62 5.58
CA LEU A 66 6.30 6.30 5.04
C LEU A 66 7.64 5.65 4.69
N VAL A 67 7.93 4.53 5.32
CA VAL A 67 9.08 3.69 4.98
C VAL A 67 8.56 2.39 4.38
N ILE A 68 9.13 1.97 3.26
CA ILE A 68 8.79 0.70 2.62
C ILE A 68 10.02 -0.21 2.66
N GLY A 69 9.87 -1.36 3.34
CA GLY A 69 10.89 -2.40 3.50
C GLY A 69 10.91 -3.38 2.31
N ARG A 70 10.92 -2.86 1.08
CA ARG A 70 10.96 -3.69 -0.14
C ARG A 70 12.06 -3.23 -1.09
N PRO A 71 12.63 -4.16 -1.90
CA PRO A 71 13.59 -3.78 -2.92
C PRO A 71 13.04 -2.72 -3.86
N GLY A 72 13.80 -1.64 -4.11
CA GLY A 72 13.36 -0.50 -4.92
C GLY A 72 12.90 -0.86 -6.34
N ARG A 73 13.43 -1.96 -6.92
CA ARG A 73 12.98 -2.48 -8.22
C ARG A 73 11.52 -2.92 -8.23
N LEU A 74 10.97 -3.38 -7.10
CA LEU A 74 9.56 -3.79 -7.00
C LEU A 74 8.64 -2.58 -6.94
N LEU A 75 9.04 -1.53 -6.22
CA LEU A 75 8.24 -0.32 -6.09
C LEU A 75 7.92 0.35 -7.43
N GLY A 76 8.85 0.25 -8.41
CA GLY A 76 8.66 0.82 -9.74
C GLY A 76 7.66 0.08 -10.63
N ILE A 77 7.28 -1.15 -10.27
CA ILE A 77 6.41 -2.01 -11.07
C ILE A 77 5.14 -2.45 -10.34
N GLU A 78 5.05 -2.29 -9.02
CA GLU A 78 3.89 -2.67 -8.22
C GLU A 78 2.95 -1.46 -8.02
N PRO A 79 1.79 -1.41 -8.69
CA PRO A 79 0.91 -0.24 -8.69
C PRO A 79 0.27 0.05 -7.34
N TYR A 80 0.11 -0.95 -6.48
CA TYR A 80 -0.54 -0.83 -5.16
C TYR A 80 0.03 0.33 -4.33
N PHE A 81 1.37 0.37 -4.16
CA PHE A 81 1.99 1.42 -3.36
C PHE A 81 1.83 2.81 -3.96
N MET A 82 1.84 2.93 -5.29
CA MET A 82 1.64 4.22 -5.93
C MET A 82 0.20 4.72 -5.79
N GLN A 83 -0.80 3.83 -5.82
CA GLN A 83 -2.20 4.18 -5.53
C GLN A 83 -2.36 4.61 -4.07
N LEU A 84 -1.76 3.88 -3.12
CA LEU A 84 -1.76 4.20 -1.70
C LEU A 84 -1.14 5.58 -1.44
N ILE A 85 0.07 5.81 -1.97
CA ILE A 85 0.79 7.08 -1.86
C ILE A 85 -0.01 8.22 -2.48
N SER A 86 -0.66 8.01 -3.62
CA SER A 86 -1.50 9.01 -4.28
C SER A 86 -2.66 9.45 -3.38
N GLY A 87 -3.33 8.50 -2.73
CA GLY A 87 -4.40 8.79 -1.77
C GLY A 87 -3.90 9.57 -0.54
N ILE A 88 -2.79 9.11 0.05
CA ILE A 88 -2.13 9.80 1.16
C ILE A 88 -1.77 11.24 0.77
N GLN A 89 -1.09 11.43 -0.37
CA GLN A 89 -0.65 12.75 -0.84
C GLN A 89 -1.82 13.69 -1.14
N ALA A 90 -2.91 13.19 -1.73
CA ALA A 90 -4.09 14.01 -1.98
C ALA A 90 -4.68 14.59 -0.70
N GLU A 91 -4.72 13.82 0.37
CA GLU A 91 -5.21 14.31 1.67
C GLU A 91 -4.20 15.23 2.37
N LEU A 92 -2.90 14.88 2.34
CA LEU A 92 -1.85 15.71 2.93
C LEU A 92 -1.75 17.08 2.26
N ALA A 93 -1.94 17.16 0.94
CA ALA A 93 -1.96 18.43 0.21
C ALA A 93 -3.07 19.37 0.73
N ARG A 94 -4.25 18.85 1.06
CA ARG A 94 -5.35 19.63 1.66
C ARG A 94 -4.96 20.18 3.03
N GLN A 95 -4.18 19.43 3.79
CA GLN A 95 -3.70 19.80 5.12
C GLN A 95 -2.40 20.63 5.07
N ARG A 96 -1.85 20.93 3.88
CA ARG A 96 -0.56 21.58 3.67
C ARG A 96 0.60 20.83 4.34
N MET A 97 0.49 19.50 4.38
CA MET A 97 1.50 18.59 4.92
C MET A 97 2.29 17.92 3.79
N THR A 98 3.42 17.32 4.15
CA THR A 98 4.32 16.63 3.21
C THR A 98 4.43 15.16 3.60
N LEU A 99 4.59 14.26 2.62
CA LEU A 99 4.99 12.89 2.85
C LEU A 99 6.52 12.79 2.75
N LEU A 100 7.17 12.37 3.82
CA LEU A 100 8.57 11.99 3.84
C LEU A 100 8.65 10.49 3.52
N PHE A 101 9.04 10.17 2.29
CA PHE A 101 9.10 8.81 1.79
C PHE A 101 10.53 8.31 1.65
N THR A 102 10.79 7.06 2.05
CA THR A 102 12.07 6.38 1.82
C THR A 102 11.92 4.86 1.80
N LEU A 103 12.96 4.17 1.35
CA LEU A 103 13.07 2.72 1.38
C LEU A 103 14.01 2.30 2.52
N ALA A 104 13.75 1.14 3.10
CA ALA A 104 14.64 0.47 4.04
C ALA A 104 14.98 -0.93 3.50
N GLU A 105 16.16 -1.42 3.81
CA GLU A 105 16.58 -2.77 3.42
C GLU A 105 15.89 -3.85 4.26
N ASP A 106 15.65 -3.53 5.54
CA ASP A 106 15.03 -4.41 6.53
C ASP A 106 14.32 -3.63 7.64
N HIS A 107 13.70 -4.34 8.59
CA HIS A 107 13.00 -3.73 9.72
C HIS A 107 13.94 -3.02 10.70
N GLU A 108 15.20 -3.44 10.83
CA GLU A 108 16.17 -2.77 11.70
C GLU A 108 16.49 -1.38 11.18
N ALA A 109 16.79 -1.28 9.87
CA ALA A 109 17.00 -0.01 9.18
C ALA A 109 15.75 0.88 9.26
N GLU A 110 14.55 0.31 9.08
CA GLU A 110 13.28 1.04 9.20
C GLU A 110 13.08 1.59 10.61
N MET A 111 13.29 0.78 11.65
CA MET A 111 13.20 1.23 13.05
C MET A 111 14.22 2.31 13.38
N ALA A 112 15.44 2.22 12.83
CA ALA A 112 16.46 3.26 12.98
C ALA A 112 16.01 4.59 12.35
N LEU A 113 15.39 4.54 11.16
CA LEU A 113 14.80 5.71 10.50
C LEU A 113 13.68 6.32 11.33
N HIS A 114 12.76 5.53 11.87
CA HIS A 114 11.67 6.03 12.72
C HIS A 114 12.22 6.75 13.95
N ARG A 115 13.19 6.16 14.67
CA ARG A 115 13.85 6.80 15.82
C ARG A 115 14.52 8.12 15.43
N ALA A 116 15.27 8.12 14.34
CA ALA A 116 15.98 9.32 13.86
C ALA A 116 14.99 10.43 13.43
N TRP A 117 13.95 10.10 12.69
CA TRP A 117 12.95 11.07 12.25
C TRP A 117 12.20 11.69 13.43
N TRP A 118 11.84 10.88 14.42
CA TRP A 118 11.18 11.35 15.64
C TRP A 118 12.06 12.25 16.48
N ALA A 119 13.31 11.80 16.77
CA ALA A 119 14.27 12.58 17.55
C ALA A 119 14.62 13.91 16.88
N GLN A 120 14.70 13.94 15.55
CA GLN A 120 15.00 15.13 14.75
C GLN A 120 13.77 15.97 14.43
N ARG A 121 12.57 15.60 14.89
CA ARG A 121 11.30 16.24 14.57
C ARG A 121 11.09 16.41 13.07
N ARG A 122 11.37 15.39 12.29
CA ARG A 122 11.20 15.41 10.83
C ARG A 122 9.81 14.98 10.39
N VAL A 123 9.08 14.28 11.27
CA VAL A 123 7.72 13.80 11.04
C VAL A 123 6.87 14.02 12.29
N ASP A 124 5.57 14.18 12.12
CA ASP A 124 4.55 14.24 13.18
C ASP A 124 3.90 12.88 13.44
N GLY A 125 4.22 11.88 12.62
CA GLY A 125 3.74 10.51 12.69
C GLY A 125 4.14 9.72 11.45
N VAL A 126 3.80 8.42 11.44
CA VAL A 126 4.20 7.50 10.36
C VAL A 126 3.06 6.56 9.95
N PHE A 127 3.08 6.16 8.68
CA PHE A 127 2.30 5.02 8.19
C PHE A 127 3.15 3.75 8.29
N LEU A 128 2.55 2.67 8.77
CA LEU A 128 3.18 1.36 8.87
C LEU A 128 2.54 0.41 7.87
N VAL A 129 3.30 -0.07 6.91
CA VAL A 129 2.86 -0.98 5.84
C VAL A 129 3.51 -2.36 6.02
N ASP A 130 3.01 -3.37 5.31
CA ASP A 130 3.59 -4.72 5.28
C ASP A 130 3.86 -5.34 6.66
N LEU A 131 2.87 -5.23 7.56
CA LEU A 131 3.00 -5.76 8.92
C LEU A 131 3.22 -7.28 8.93
N GLN A 132 4.00 -7.72 9.89
CA GLN A 132 4.17 -9.13 10.26
C GLN A 132 3.32 -9.47 11.49
N SER A 133 3.11 -10.75 11.79
CA SER A 133 2.29 -11.17 12.93
C SER A 133 2.79 -10.66 14.27
N ASP A 134 4.11 -10.73 14.51
CA ASP A 134 4.77 -10.18 15.71
C ASP A 134 5.72 -9.06 15.27
N ASP A 135 5.14 -7.97 14.76
CA ASP A 135 5.90 -6.91 14.10
C ASP A 135 6.77 -6.12 15.09
N PRO A 136 8.10 -6.18 14.97
CA PRO A 136 9.01 -5.54 15.93
C PRO A 136 8.96 -4.01 15.89
N ARG A 137 8.38 -3.41 14.83
CA ARG A 137 8.23 -1.97 14.67
C ARG A 137 7.15 -1.40 15.58
N VAL A 138 6.10 -2.18 15.89
CA VAL A 138 4.97 -1.74 16.72
C VAL A 138 5.43 -1.32 18.12
N PRO A 139 6.11 -2.17 18.93
CA PRO A 139 6.56 -1.76 20.27
C PRO A 139 7.56 -0.58 20.24
N VAL A 140 8.32 -0.42 19.14
CA VAL A 140 9.20 0.75 19.00
C VAL A 140 8.40 2.03 18.85
N LEU A 141 7.38 2.05 17.98
CA LEU A 141 6.52 3.23 17.77
C LEU A 141 5.74 3.57 19.04
N GLU A 142 5.22 2.56 19.74
CA GLU A 142 4.52 2.74 21.01
C GLU A 142 5.44 3.33 22.10
N SER A 143 6.67 2.81 22.24
CA SER A 143 7.66 3.32 23.21
C SER A 143 8.07 4.77 22.95
N LEU A 144 8.14 5.16 21.69
CA LEU A 144 8.41 6.53 21.26
C LEU A 144 7.19 7.44 21.43
N ARG A 145 5.99 6.90 21.70
CA ARG A 145 4.71 7.62 21.63
C ARG A 145 4.55 8.38 20.31
N MET A 146 5.07 7.80 19.24
CA MET A 146 4.97 8.39 17.91
C MET A 146 3.59 8.09 17.33
N PRO A 147 2.81 9.09 16.92
CA PRO A 147 1.58 8.83 16.19
C PRO A 147 1.84 7.93 14.99
N ALA A 148 1.15 6.79 14.91
CA ALA A 148 1.30 5.85 13.82
C ALA A 148 -0.05 5.28 13.41
N PHE A 149 -0.19 4.95 12.13
CA PHE A 149 -1.37 4.32 11.56
C PHE A 149 -0.97 3.11 10.71
N ALA A 150 -1.51 1.93 11.05
CA ALA A 150 -1.18 0.67 10.39
C ALA A 150 -2.08 0.44 9.16
N MET A 151 -1.45 0.13 8.03
CA MET A 151 -2.13 -0.11 6.75
C MET A 151 -2.47 -1.60 6.60
N GLY A 152 -3.40 -2.07 7.39
CA GLY A 152 -3.81 -3.47 7.51
C GLY A 152 -3.38 -4.09 8.84
N ALA A 153 -3.73 -5.35 9.04
CA ALA A 153 -3.31 -6.17 10.19
C ALA A 153 -3.68 -5.61 11.58
N PRO A 154 -4.95 -5.27 11.87
CA PRO A 154 -5.31 -4.75 13.18
C PRO A 154 -4.93 -5.69 14.32
N GLN A 155 -4.87 -7.01 14.08
CA GLN A 155 -4.46 -8.03 15.06
C GLN A 155 -2.95 -8.01 15.36
N ALA A 156 -2.14 -7.44 14.47
CA ALA A 156 -0.69 -7.34 14.62
C ALA A 156 -0.23 -5.90 14.91
N ALA A 157 -1.16 -4.94 14.95
CA ALA A 157 -0.86 -3.52 15.10
C ALA A 157 -0.71 -3.07 16.58
N GLY A 158 -0.85 -3.96 17.57
CA GLY A 158 -0.81 -3.60 18.99
C GLY A 158 -1.91 -2.61 19.35
N SER A 159 -1.53 -1.48 19.96
CA SER A 159 -2.43 -0.38 20.28
C SER A 159 -2.59 0.64 19.13
N LEU A 160 -1.89 0.48 18.01
CA LEU A 160 -1.98 1.39 16.89
C LEU A 160 -3.31 1.22 16.14
N PRO A 161 -3.98 2.32 15.78
CA PRO A 161 -5.14 2.22 14.91
C PRO A 161 -4.74 1.70 13.52
N ALA A 162 -5.60 0.87 12.94
CA ALA A 162 -5.30 0.15 11.71
C ALA A 162 -6.48 0.10 10.75
N VAL A 163 -6.18 -0.10 9.47
CA VAL A 163 -7.17 -0.50 8.47
C VAL A 163 -7.50 -1.98 8.67
N SER A 164 -8.77 -2.31 8.77
CA SER A 164 -9.26 -3.69 8.70
C SER A 164 -9.56 -4.04 7.24
N LEU A 165 -8.75 -4.94 6.67
CA LEU A 165 -8.91 -5.39 5.28
C LEU A 165 -10.06 -6.41 5.15
N ASN A 166 -10.88 -6.29 4.10
CA ASN A 166 -12.00 -7.20 3.82
C ASN A 166 -11.58 -8.51 3.15
N ILE A 167 -10.51 -9.15 3.65
CA ILE A 167 -9.88 -10.35 3.07
C ILE A 167 -10.86 -11.52 2.93
N ARG A 168 -11.75 -11.73 3.91
CA ARG A 168 -12.74 -12.83 3.85
C ARG A 168 -13.76 -12.60 2.73
N ALA A 169 -14.24 -11.37 2.56
CA ALA A 169 -15.15 -11.03 1.48
C ALA A 169 -14.47 -11.18 0.11
N ALA A 170 -13.22 -10.71 -0.01
CA ALA A 170 -12.40 -10.88 -1.20
C ALA A 170 -12.21 -12.35 -1.59
N ALA A 171 -11.82 -13.19 -0.63
CA ALA A 171 -11.67 -14.63 -0.84
C ALA A 171 -12.97 -15.29 -1.28
N ALA A 172 -14.11 -14.93 -0.67
CA ALA A 172 -15.40 -15.47 -1.03
C ALA A 172 -15.83 -15.08 -2.45
N LEU A 173 -15.56 -13.83 -2.88
CA LEU A 173 -15.84 -13.39 -4.26
C LEU A 173 -15.03 -14.15 -5.29
N ILE A 174 -13.72 -14.32 -5.08
CA ILE A 174 -12.84 -15.03 -6.03
C ILE A 174 -13.23 -16.51 -6.11
N VAL A 175 -13.30 -17.17 -4.95
CA VAL A 175 -13.58 -18.61 -4.88
C VAL A 175 -15.00 -18.90 -5.41
N GLY A 176 -15.99 -18.06 -5.06
CA GLY A 176 -17.35 -18.16 -5.58
C GLY A 176 -17.39 -18.06 -7.11
N HIS A 177 -16.75 -17.06 -7.68
CA HIS A 177 -16.67 -16.88 -9.14
C HIS A 177 -16.07 -18.12 -9.84
N LEU A 178 -14.95 -18.61 -9.33
CA LEU A 178 -14.30 -19.80 -9.92
C LEU A 178 -15.11 -21.08 -9.71
N ALA A 179 -15.81 -21.21 -8.55
CA ALA A 179 -16.71 -22.33 -8.28
C ALA A 179 -17.92 -22.34 -9.23
N ASP A 180 -18.51 -21.15 -9.50
CA ASP A 180 -19.65 -20.96 -10.41
C ASP A 180 -19.28 -21.31 -11.85
N LEU A 181 -18.03 -21.04 -12.26
CA LEU A 181 -17.48 -21.46 -13.55
C LEU A 181 -17.21 -22.99 -13.61
N GLY A 182 -17.21 -23.68 -12.48
CA GLY A 182 -17.01 -25.13 -12.42
C GLY A 182 -15.58 -25.58 -12.05
N HIS A 183 -14.68 -24.66 -11.70
CA HIS A 183 -13.35 -25.03 -11.24
C HIS A 183 -13.39 -25.82 -9.93
N ARG A 184 -12.55 -26.87 -9.82
CA ARG A 184 -12.43 -27.71 -8.62
C ARG A 184 -10.98 -27.82 -8.13
N ARG A 185 -10.00 -27.43 -8.94
CA ARG A 185 -8.58 -27.35 -8.58
C ARG A 185 -8.08 -25.95 -8.93
N ILE A 186 -7.67 -25.21 -7.90
CA ILE A 186 -7.18 -23.85 -8.01
C ILE A 186 -5.75 -23.79 -7.50
N GLY A 187 -4.83 -23.24 -8.31
CA GLY A 187 -3.51 -22.83 -7.88
C GLY A 187 -3.54 -21.43 -7.26
N ARG A 188 -2.64 -21.16 -6.35
CA ARG A 188 -2.38 -19.80 -5.86
C ARG A 188 -0.90 -19.49 -5.91
N VAL A 189 -0.52 -18.37 -6.52
CA VAL A 189 0.82 -17.79 -6.41
C VAL A 189 0.77 -16.76 -5.29
N THR A 190 1.39 -17.09 -4.14
CA THR A 190 1.29 -16.29 -2.93
C THR A 190 2.35 -15.20 -2.90
N GLY A 191 2.14 -14.19 -2.03
CA GLY A 191 3.22 -13.33 -1.57
C GLY A 191 4.07 -14.01 -0.49
N LEU A 192 4.97 -13.23 0.13
CA LEU A 192 5.87 -13.70 1.18
C LEU A 192 5.10 -14.07 2.46
N PRO A 193 5.29 -15.30 3.01
CA PRO A 193 4.53 -15.78 4.16
C PRO A 193 4.76 -14.98 5.45
N ARG A 194 5.87 -14.24 5.57
CA ARG A 194 6.14 -13.40 6.74
C ARG A 194 5.13 -12.25 6.91
N TYR A 195 4.47 -11.82 5.84
CA TYR A 195 3.50 -10.74 5.92
C TYR A 195 2.14 -11.25 6.42
N TRP A 196 1.57 -10.51 7.36
CA TRP A 196 0.27 -10.83 7.94
C TRP A 196 -0.85 -10.97 6.88
N HIS A 197 -0.88 -10.06 5.90
CA HIS A 197 -1.90 -10.10 4.85
C HIS A 197 -1.81 -11.38 3.99
N THR A 198 -0.59 -11.90 3.72
CA THR A 198 -0.40 -13.18 3.01
C THR A 198 -0.96 -14.33 3.82
N GLN A 199 -0.70 -14.37 5.15
CA GLN A 199 -1.24 -15.39 6.06
C GLN A 199 -2.76 -15.31 6.16
N ALA A 200 -3.31 -14.09 6.32
CA ALA A 200 -4.74 -13.86 6.41
C ALA A 200 -5.47 -14.25 5.11
N ARG A 201 -4.90 -13.94 3.93
CA ARG A 201 -5.40 -14.40 2.62
C ARG A 201 -5.37 -15.93 2.54
N THR A 202 -4.29 -16.56 3.01
CA THR A 202 -4.17 -18.05 3.02
C THR A 202 -5.31 -18.69 3.82
N ALA A 203 -5.54 -18.20 5.03
CA ALA A 203 -6.60 -18.73 5.90
C ALA A 203 -8.00 -18.50 5.28
N ALA A 204 -8.27 -17.29 4.78
CA ALA A 204 -9.58 -16.96 4.22
C ALA A 204 -9.88 -17.72 2.92
N LEU A 205 -8.89 -17.91 2.05
CA LEU A 205 -9.03 -18.69 0.82
C LEU A 205 -9.22 -20.18 1.11
N ALA A 206 -8.47 -20.73 2.06
CA ALA A 206 -8.66 -22.14 2.49
C ALA A 206 -10.07 -22.38 3.04
N GLU A 207 -10.58 -21.46 3.87
CA GLU A 207 -11.95 -21.52 4.39
C GLU A 207 -13.01 -21.43 3.26
N ALA A 208 -12.83 -20.52 2.30
CA ALA A 208 -13.75 -20.37 1.18
C ALA A 208 -13.71 -21.58 0.24
N ALA A 209 -12.52 -22.11 -0.06
CA ALA A 209 -12.32 -23.27 -0.91
C ALA A 209 -12.93 -24.54 -0.29
N ALA A 210 -12.75 -24.75 1.02
CA ALA A 210 -13.35 -25.87 1.74
C ALA A 210 -14.88 -25.85 1.65
N ARG A 211 -15.50 -24.67 1.81
CA ARG A 211 -16.96 -24.51 1.66
C ARG A 211 -17.45 -24.80 0.24
N ALA A 212 -16.64 -24.48 -0.76
CA ALA A 212 -16.97 -24.69 -2.18
C ALA A 212 -16.59 -26.10 -2.70
N GLY A 213 -15.95 -26.95 -1.89
CA GLY A 213 -15.45 -28.24 -2.32
C GLY A 213 -14.32 -28.13 -3.38
N ILE A 214 -13.46 -27.11 -3.23
CA ILE A 214 -12.34 -26.80 -4.13
C ILE A 214 -11.04 -27.20 -3.46
N GLU A 215 -10.19 -27.92 -4.19
CA GLU A 215 -8.82 -28.20 -3.82
C GLU A 215 -7.94 -26.99 -4.17
N MET A 216 -7.14 -26.50 -3.22
CA MET A 216 -6.19 -25.42 -3.43
C MET A 216 -4.75 -25.90 -3.22
N THR A 217 -3.89 -25.56 -4.19
CA THR A 217 -2.44 -25.74 -4.11
C THR A 217 -1.77 -24.38 -4.20
N ALA A 218 -0.70 -24.15 -3.43
CA ALA A 218 -0.01 -22.87 -3.42
C ALA A 218 1.46 -23.02 -3.83
N ALA A 219 1.98 -22.02 -4.55
CA ALA A 219 3.40 -21.81 -4.80
C ALA A 219 3.80 -20.42 -4.27
N GLU A 220 4.92 -20.36 -3.55
CA GLU A 220 5.39 -19.11 -2.93
C GLU A 220 6.12 -18.24 -3.93
N ALA A 221 5.89 -16.92 -3.85
CA ALA A 221 6.58 -15.90 -4.62
C ALA A 221 6.90 -14.66 -3.76
N ASP A 222 7.49 -13.63 -4.39
CA ASP A 222 7.98 -12.43 -3.74
C ASP A 222 7.36 -11.13 -4.28
N TYR A 223 6.20 -11.23 -4.91
CA TYR A 223 5.49 -10.17 -5.63
C TYR A 223 6.15 -9.73 -6.95
N SER A 224 7.30 -10.32 -7.33
CA SER A 224 7.95 -10.00 -8.60
C SER A 224 7.43 -10.85 -9.76
N GLY A 225 7.46 -10.28 -10.98
CA GLY A 225 7.07 -11.00 -12.20
C GLY A 225 7.90 -12.26 -12.45
N PRO A 226 9.26 -12.22 -12.38
CA PRO A 226 10.09 -13.42 -12.62
C PRO A 226 9.80 -14.59 -11.68
N VAL A 227 9.55 -14.31 -10.39
CA VAL A 227 9.21 -15.36 -9.42
C VAL A 227 7.78 -15.84 -9.63
N GLY A 228 6.84 -14.94 -9.95
CA GLY A 228 5.46 -15.29 -10.32
C GLY A 228 5.39 -16.21 -11.54
N ALA A 229 6.16 -15.92 -12.60
CA ALA A 229 6.25 -16.79 -13.78
C ALA A 229 6.80 -18.18 -13.44
N ARG A 230 7.85 -18.27 -12.61
CA ARG A 230 8.40 -19.56 -12.15
C ARG A 230 7.36 -20.36 -11.36
N ALA A 231 6.66 -19.72 -10.41
CA ALA A 231 5.61 -20.34 -9.62
C ALA A 231 4.45 -20.85 -10.51
N THR A 232 4.12 -20.11 -11.57
CA THR A 232 3.13 -20.54 -12.58
C THR A 232 3.55 -21.83 -13.25
N ARG A 233 4.81 -21.92 -13.71
CA ARG A 233 5.36 -23.14 -14.32
C ARG A 233 5.35 -24.32 -13.36
N GLU A 234 5.69 -24.10 -12.11
CA GLU A 234 5.64 -25.10 -11.05
C GLU A 234 4.22 -25.65 -10.88
N LEU A 235 3.22 -24.79 -10.72
CA LEU A 235 1.81 -25.19 -10.59
C LEU A 235 1.31 -25.95 -11.82
N LEU A 236 1.67 -25.52 -13.03
CA LEU A 236 1.26 -26.18 -14.27
C LEU A 236 1.97 -27.53 -14.51
N SER A 237 3.06 -27.80 -13.80
CA SER A 237 3.79 -29.09 -13.88
C SER A 237 3.31 -30.15 -12.89
N LEU A 238 2.36 -29.81 -11.99
CA LEU A 238 1.86 -30.74 -10.96
C LEU A 238 1.22 -31.99 -11.54
N ARG A 239 1.42 -33.11 -10.86
CA ARG A 239 0.80 -34.40 -11.16
C ARG A 239 -0.02 -34.87 -9.95
N PRO A 240 -1.16 -35.55 -10.13
CA PRO A 240 -1.71 -36.13 -11.37
C PRO A 240 -2.37 -35.13 -12.31
N GLY A 241 -2.57 -33.87 -11.91
CA GLY A 241 -3.14 -32.86 -12.78
C GLY A 241 -2.90 -31.43 -12.27
N PRO A 242 -2.57 -30.49 -13.17
CA PRO A 242 -2.40 -29.09 -12.82
C PRO A 242 -3.73 -28.44 -12.38
N PRO A 243 -3.70 -27.29 -11.68
CA PRO A 243 -4.87 -26.47 -11.46
C PRO A 243 -5.44 -25.96 -12.78
N THR A 244 -6.76 -25.77 -12.83
CA THR A 244 -7.47 -25.23 -13.99
C THR A 244 -7.70 -23.71 -13.88
N ALA A 245 -7.41 -23.14 -12.73
CA ALA A 245 -7.36 -21.70 -12.48
C ALA A 245 -6.21 -21.37 -11.55
N ILE A 246 -5.58 -20.22 -11.73
CA ILE A 246 -4.54 -19.70 -10.82
C ILE A 246 -4.94 -18.31 -10.35
N LEU A 247 -4.92 -18.13 -9.03
CA LEU A 247 -5.04 -16.84 -8.34
C LEU A 247 -3.65 -16.32 -8.00
N TYR A 248 -3.39 -15.06 -8.27
CA TYR A 248 -2.14 -14.37 -7.93
C TYR A 248 -2.37 -13.30 -6.86
N ASP A 249 -1.48 -13.22 -5.89
CA ASP A 249 -1.57 -12.26 -4.78
C ASP A 249 -1.33 -10.79 -5.19
N ASN A 250 -0.85 -10.53 -6.41
CA ASN A 250 -0.87 -9.22 -7.06
C ASN A 250 -0.99 -9.34 -8.59
N ASP A 251 -1.23 -8.22 -9.24
CA ASP A 251 -1.40 -8.10 -10.69
C ASP A 251 -0.09 -8.29 -11.48
N VAL A 252 1.05 -7.86 -10.94
CA VAL A 252 2.38 -8.03 -11.56
C VAL A 252 2.70 -9.51 -11.77
N MET A 253 2.47 -10.34 -10.75
CA MET A 253 2.65 -11.79 -10.86
C MET A 253 1.62 -12.41 -11.80
N ALA A 254 0.38 -11.91 -11.81
CA ALA A 254 -0.66 -12.41 -12.72
C ALA A 254 -0.32 -12.15 -14.18
N VAL A 255 0.17 -10.96 -14.52
CA VAL A 255 0.65 -10.62 -15.87
C VAL A 255 1.84 -11.48 -16.28
N ALA A 256 2.79 -11.69 -15.38
CA ALA A 256 3.94 -12.57 -15.64
C ALA A 256 3.51 -14.03 -15.81
N GLY A 257 2.52 -14.48 -15.02
CA GLY A 257 1.92 -15.81 -15.13
C GLY A 257 1.17 -16.02 -16.44
N LEU A 258 0.45 -15.00 -16.91
CA LEU A 258 -0.17 -15.01 -18.24
C LEU A 258 0.88 -15.20 -19.34
N GLY A 259 1.96 -14.43 -19.31
CA GLY A 259 3.06 -14.57 -20.26
C GLY A 259 3.75 -15.93 -20.18
N GLU A 260 3.86 -16.53 -18.99
CA GLU A 260 4.41 -17.87 -18.83
C GLU A 260 3.48 -18.95 -19.37
N ALA A 261 2.18 -18.88 -19.10
CA ALA A 261 1.19 -19.79 -19.66
C ALA A 261 1.24 -19.78 -21.20
N GLN A 262 1.29 -18.60 -21.81
CA GLN A 262 1.41 -18.44 -23.27
C GLN A 262 2.71 -19.07 -23.80
N ARG A 263 3.85 -18.91 -23.12
CA ARG A 263 5.12 -19.55 -23.51
C ARG A 263 5.07 -21.08 -23.44
N LEU A 264 4.27 -21.62 -22.51
CA LEU A 264 4.06 -23.05 -22.37
C LEU A 264 2.97 -23.59 -23.32
N GLY A 265 2.38 -22.75 -24.16
CA GLY A 265 1.31 -23.13 -25.08
C GLY A 265 -0.04 -23.37 -24.39
N VAL A 266 -0.22 -22.88 -23.14
CA VAL A 266 -1.48 -22.98 -22.41
C VAL A 266 -2.33 -21.76 -22.73
N GLU A 267 -3.49 -22.00 -23.35
CA GLU A 267 -4.43 -20.94 -23.72
C GLU A 267 -5.15 -20.39 -22.49
N VAL A 268 -5.21 -19.06 -22.39
CA VAL A 268 -5.99 -18.34 -21.37
C VAL A 268 -7.14 -17.64 -22.08
N PRO A 269 -8.41 -17.90 -21.71
CA PRO A 269 -8.86 -18.67 -20.56
C PRO A 269 -9.12 -20.17 -20.82
N ALA A 270 -9.07 -20.66 -22.07
CA ALA A 270 -9.58 -21.98 -22.45
C ALA A 270 -8.88 -23.17 -21.76
N GLY A 271 -7.57 -23.06 -21.53
CA GLY A 271 -6.77 -24.06 -20.81
C GLY A 271 -6.50 -23.73 -19.35
N LEU A 272 -6.51 -22.45 -19.01
CA LEU A 272 -6.21 -21.93 -17.68
C LEU A 272 -6.94 -20.62 -17.42
N SER A 273 -7.73 -20.54 -16.35
CA SER A 273 -8.25 -19.28 -15.85
C SER A 273 -7.24 -18.56 -14.98
N ILE A 274 -7.16 -17.22 -15.09
CA ILE A 274 -6.26 -16.38 -14.29
C ILE A 274 -7.05 -15.29 -13.57
N VAL A 275 -6.81 -15.14 -12.27
CA VAL A 275 -7.38 -14.09 -11.42
C VAL A 275 -6.26 -13.35 -10.69
N ALA A 276 -6.34 -12.02 -10.62
CA ALA A 276 -5.44 -11.18 -9.83
C ALA A 276 -6.15 -10.68 -8.56
N TRP A 277 -5.40 -10.58 -7.45
CA TRP A 277 -5.92 -9.99 -6.21
C TRP A 277 -6.08 -8.48 -6.30
N ASP A 278 -5.25 -7.80 -7.10
CA ASP A 278 -5.29 -6.34 -7.29
C ASP A 278 -5.73 -6.00 -8.71
N ASP A 279 -6.55 -4.95 -8.87
CA ASP A 279 -7.06 -4.46 -10.17
C ASP A 279 -6.40 -3.13 -10.52
N SER A 280 -5.19 -3.19 -11.08
CA SER A 280 -4.56 -2.02 -11.67
C SER A 280 -4.76 -1.95 -13.19
N ALA A 281 -4.26 -0.88 -13.80
CA ALA A 281 -4.25 -0.74 -15.25
C ALA A 281 -3.55 -1.91 -15.98
N LEU A 282 -2.63 -2.62 -15.33
CA LEU A 282 -1.97 -3.80 -15.88
C LEU A 282 -2.99 -4.88 -16.26
N CYS A 283 -4.05 -5.06 -15.44
CA CYS A 283 -5.08 -6.06 -15.71
C CYS A 283 -5.89 -5.78 -16.97
N GLU A 284 -6.01 -4.52 -17.37
CA GLU A 284 -6.76 -4.09 -18.56
C GLU A 284 -5.88 -4.01 -19.83
N LEU A 285 -4.58 -3.78 -19.67
CA LEU A 285 -3.64 -3.56 -20.77
C LEU A 285 -3.09 -4.84 -21.40
N VAL A 286 -3.31 -6.00 -20.78
CA VAL A 286 -2.87 -7.31 -21.33
C VAL A 286 -4.01 -8.00 -22.08
N TYR A 287 -3.64 -8.98 -22.91
CA TYR A 287 -4.61 -9.80 -23.62
C TYR A 287 -4.40 -11.29 -23.34
N PRO A 288 -5.48 -11.98 -22.88
CA PRO A 288 -6.77 -11.45 -22.47
C PRO A 288 -6.69 -10.56 -21.24
N ALA A 289 -7.59 -9.58 -21.11
CA ALA A 289 -7.68 -8.74 -19.93
C ALA A 289 -8.01 -9.59 -18.70
N LEU A 290 -7.33 -9.30 -17.56
CA LEU A 290 -7.38 -10.14 -16.36
C LEU A 290 -8.62 -9.85 -15.51
N THR A 291 -9.31 -10.89 -15.08
CA THR A 291 -10.28 -10.86 -13.98
C THR A 291 -9.54 -10.53 -12.69
N ALA A 292 -10.02 -9.55 -11.93
CA ALA A 292 -9.31 -9.04 -10.76
C ALA A 292 -10.26 -8.53 -9.67
N LEU A 293 -9.76 -8.34 -8.45
CA LEU A 293 -10.48 -7.63 -7.37
C LEU A 293 -10.11 -6.16 -7.36
N ARG A 294 -11.13 -5.31 -7.41
CA ARG A 294 -10.99 -3.87 -7.27
C ARG A 294 -11.15 -3.47 -5.81
N HIS A 295 -10.10 -2.86 -5.26
CA HIS A 295 -10.05 -2.24 -3.95
C HIS A 295 -9.92 -0.72 -4.10
N ASP A 296 -10.52 0.06 -3.19
CA ASP A 296 -10.33 1.51 -3.13
C ASP A 296 -9.04 1.88 -2.36
N VAL A 297 -7.89 1.47 -2.90
CA VAL A 297 -6.58 1.70 -2.27
C VAL A 297 -6.31 3.20 -2.07
N THR A 298 -6.71 4.03 -3.05
CA THR A 298 -6.55 5.50 -2.98
C THR A 298 -7.40 6.11 -1.86
N GLY A 299 -8.67 5.71 -1.76
CA GLY A 299 -9.56 6.15 -0.69
C GLY A 299 -9.08 5.71 0.70
N VAL A 300 -8.59 4.48 0.81
CA VAL A 300 -7.97 3.95 2.04
C VAL A 300 -6.76 4.78 2.45
N GLY A 301 -5.87 5.13 1.51
CA GLY A 301 -4.73 6.00 1.77
C GLY A 301 -5.12 7.39 2.27
N ALA A 302 -6.13 8.00 1.65
CA ALA A 302 -6.63 9.32 2.05
C ALA A 302 -7.26 9.28 3.46
N GLU A 303 -8.08 8.27 3.78
CA GLU A 303 -8.70 8.13 5.10
C GLU A 303 -7.65 7.87 6.20
N ALA A 304 -6.65 7.02 5.92
CA ALA A 304 -5.55 6.78 6.85
C ALA A 304 -4.77 8.09 7.14
N ALA A 305 -4.51 8.91 6.12
CA ALA A 305 -3.84 10.20 6.28
C ALA A 305 -4.66 11.17 7.14
N ARG A 306 -5.97 11.21 6.95
CA ARG A 306 -6.88 12.02 7.77
C ARG A 306 -6.86 11.60 9.23
N ARG A 307 -6.89 10.29 9.50
CA ARG A 307 -6.86 9.74 10.86
C ARG A 307 -5.50 9.95 11.54
N LEU A 308 -4.40 9.74 10.82
CA LEU A 308 -3.06 10.05 11.35
C LEU A 308 -2.92 11.54 11.67
N GLY A 309 -3.51 12.43 10.86
CA GLY A 309 -3.57 13.88 11.15
C GLY A 309 -4.28 14.20 12.46
N ARG A 310 -5.37 13.51 12.76
CA ARG A 310 -6.08 13.64 14.05
C ARG A 310 -5.22 13.17 15.23
N LEU A 311 -4.57 12.00 15.08
CA LEU A 311 -3.65 11.47 16.11
C LEU A 311 -2.51 12.43 16.41
N ALA A 312 -1.86 12.95 15.36
CA ALA A 312 -0.78 13.93 15.48
C ALA A 312 -1.26 15.25 16.11
N ALA A 313 -2.54 15.58 15.96
CA ALA A 313 -3.16 16.73 16.63
C ALA A 313 -3.56 16.46 18.10
N GLY A 314 -3.28 15.26 18.62
CA GLY A 314 -3.69 14.85 19.97
C GLY A 314 -5.17 14.47 20.09
N THR A 315 -5.87 14.29 18.96
CA THR A 315 -7.25 13.85 18.93
C THR A 315 -7.30 12.34 18.68
N PRO A 316 -7.98 11.54 19.51
CA PRO A 316 -8.10 10.11 19.27
C PRO A 316 -8.66 9.80 17.88
N ALA A 317 -8.12 8.79 17.25
CA ALA A 317 -8.64 8.23 16.00
C ALA A 317 -8.57 6.71 16.09
N GLU A 318 -9.69 6.08 15.74
CA GLU A 318 -9.80 4.62 15.69
C GLU A 318 -9.40 4.08 14.33
N GLY A 319 -9.18 2.76 14.25
CA GLY A 319 -9.06 2.06 12.97
C GLY A 319 -10.37 2.11 12.16
N PHE A 320 -10.34 1.67 10.92
CA PHE A 320 -11.53 1.60 10.07
C PHE A 320 -11.47 0.36 9.17
N ALA A 321 -12.62 -0.09 8.70
CA ALA A 321 -12.71 -1.13 7.68
C ALA A 321 -12.57 -0.50 6.29
N GLU A 322 -11.77 -1.15 5.41
CA GLU A 322 -11.77 -0.79 4.00
C GLU A 322 -13.17 -1.00 3.39
N PRO A 323 -13.55 -0.28 2.32
CA PRO A 323 -14.74 -0.59 1.55
C PRO A 323 -14.73 -2.03 1.03
N ALA A 324 -15.90 -2.63 0.85
CA ALA A 324 -16.00 -3.98 0.30
C ALA A 324 -15.37 -4.03 -1.10
N PRO A 325 -14.52 -5.02 -1.39
CA PRO A 325 -13.94 -5.19 -2.72
C PRO A 325 -15.01 -5.60 -3.72
N THR A 326 -14.75 -5.33 -4.99
CA THR A 326 -15.63 -5.72 -6.10
C THR A 326 -14.85 -6.61 -7.06
N LEU A 327 -15.41 -7.77 -7.40
CA LEU A 327 -14.86 -8.59 -8.48
C LEU A 327 -15.15 -7.92 -9.82
N MET A 328 -14.12 -7.81 -10.65
CA MET A 328 -14.18 -7.31 -12.02
C MET A 328 -13.93 -8.48 -12.98
N PRO A 329 -14.98 -9.23 -13.39
CA PRO A 329 -14.83 -10.30 -14.35
C PRO A 329 -14.39 -9.75 -15.71
N ARG A 330 -13.38 -10.38 -16.31
CA ARG A 330 -12.84 -10.06 -17.65
C ARG A 330 -12.61 -11.34 -18.46
N ALA A 331 -11.84 -11.23 -19.52
CA ALA A 331 -11.65 -12.30 -20.49
C ALA A 331 -10.67 -13.41 -20.06
N SER A 332 -10.03 -13.33 -18.88
CA SER A 332 -9.06 -14.32 -18.41
C SER A 332 -9.65 -15.49 -17.62
N THR A 333 -10.98 -15.54 -17.44
CA THR A 333 -11.67 -16.64 -16.75
C THR A 333 -12.80 -17.21 -17.62
N ALA A 334 -12.87 -18.55 -17.65
CA ALA A 334 -13.91 -19.32 -18.35
C ALA A 334 -14.13 -20.67 -17.63
N PRO A 335 -15.16 -21.44 -17.97
CA PRO A 335 -15.28 -22.81 -17.49
C PRO A 335 -14.01 -23.62 -17.72
N PRO A 336 -13.62 -24.53 -16.80
CA PRO A 336 -12.43 -25.35 -16.95
C PRO A 336 -12.55 -26.22 -18.22
N PRO A 337 -11.39 -26.57 -18.85
CA PRO A 337 -11.41 -27.51 -19.96
C PRO A 337 -12.05 -28.84 -19.52
N PRO A 338 -12.79 -29.51 -20.40
CA PRO A 338 -13.32 -30.82 -20.10
C PRO A 338 -12.17 -31.74 -19.70
N VAL A 339 -12.32 -32.46 -18.57
CA VAL A 339 -11.35 -33.48 -18.18
C VAL A 339 -11.32 -34.50 -19.32
N PRO A 340 -10.18 -34.80 -19.96
CA PRO A 340 -10.14 -35.90 -20.90
C PRO A 340 -10.65 -37.14 -20.17
N PHE A 341 -11.70 -37.81 -20.69
CA PHE A 341 -12.08 -39.11 -20.18
C PHE A 341 -10.79 -39.95 -20.19
N ALA A 342 -10.40 -40.48 -19.02
CA ALA A 342 -9.33 -41.46 -18.95
C ALA A 342 -9.69 -42.57 -19.95
N THR A 343 -8.98 -42.66 -21.03
CA THR A 343 -9.15 -43.76 -21.96
C THR A 343 -8.58 -45.02 -21.29
N ASP A 344 -9.25 -46.19 -21.46
CA ASP A 344 -8.80 -47.48 -20.91
C ASP A 344 -7.34 -47.84 -21.22
N ALA A 345 -6.64 -47.02 -22.03
CA ALA A 345 -5.22 -47.11 -22.36
C ALA A 345 -4.27 -46.65 -21.23
N ASP A 346 -4.74 -45.79 -20.28
CA ASP A 346 -3.93 -45.28 -19.16
C ASP A 346 -3.95 -46.19 -17.93
N LEU A 347 -4.69 -47.32 -17.98
CA LEU A 347 -4.84 -48.29 -16.89
C LEU A 347 -4.05 -49.63 -17.16
N ARG A 348 -3.13 -49.65 -18.13
CA ARG A 348 -2.32 -50.89 -18.40
C ARG A 348 -0.84 -50.68 -18.17
#